data_73f9da3724c6c02bdea328ea89702f2b
#
_entry.id   73f9da3724c6c02bdea328ea89702f2b
#
_cell.length_a   1.000
_cell.length_b   1.000
_cell.length_c   1.000
_cell.angle_alpha   90.00
_cell.angle_beta   90.00
_cell.angle_gamma   90.00
#
_symmetry.space_group_name_H-M   'P 1'
#
loop_
_entity.id
_entity.type
_entity.pdbx_description
1 polymer ?
#
loop_
_entity_poly.entity_id
_entity_poly.type
_entity_poly.pdbx_seq_one_letter_code
_entity_poly.pdbx_strand_id
1 'polypeptide(L)'
;MNEKLRNFISNLPSVPVPEKKLDLATKFKWTFVILLLFVIMSFVTLFGVSKSYSLNFEILQVLIASHFGSLLSLGIGPIVSASIVIQMLQSTDIIHIDTTTRDGRVLFQGMQKLASISFIVIENGIYVFSGTLTPAGPGLFFPLIMLVQLILAGIILMFMDEVVSKWGIGSGISLFILAGISLQLINTAFNPFISPIGAVPAIISAFLAGVPLNAVFSVVAIISTVGLFAVSIWLQGIKVELPLSFGRLRGYSIRWPVSLFYTSIIPIVLVVSLVAAIQFLGLSLFNAGITFLGRYQVEHTIFGVQQVPISGIAALLSPPTLQQLYISATTTGITLLQIESMLVYTIILVIGAAAFSYAWMYLGGQDPKSVTRQVMESGLSMPGFRRDERVLTDIFRRYIVPLAIIGGALTGLVAALATFLDTLTAGIGILLVVMIIYQFYYSLLQENGDEFRPIKDRIVRGAD
;
A
#
# COMPACT_ATOMS: atom_id res chain seq x y z
N MET A 1 -9.30 8.41 30.82
CA MET A 1 -10.22 7.56 30.06
C MET A 1 -11.22 6.88 31.00
N ASN A 2 -12.51 6.79 30.63
CA ASN A 2 -13.58 6.29 31.52
C ASN A 2 -13.39 4.76 31.76
N GLU A 3 -13.46 4.29 33.02
CA GLU A 3 -13.26 2.86 33.37
C GLU A 3 -14.22 1.92 32.60
N LYS A 4 -15.45 2.38 32.35
CA LYS A 4 -16.44 1.65 31.54
C LYS A 4 -15.95 1.41 30.11
N LEU A 5 -15.32 2.43 29.49
CA LEU A 5 -14.77 2.32 28.14
C LEU A 5 -13.57 1.35 28.11
N ARG A 6 -12.71 1.41 29.11
CA ARG A 6 -11.56 0.48 29.25
C ARG A 6 -12.03 -0.97 29.36
N ASN A 7 -13.05 -1.24 30.19
CA ASN A 7 -13.62 -2.57 30.34
C ASN A 7 -14.34 -3.06 29.08
N PHE A 8 -15.01 -2.17 28.34
CA PHE A 8 -15.63 -2.53 27.08
C PHE A 8 -14.56 -2.90 26.03
N ILE A 9 -13.51 -2.10 25.91
CA ILE A 9 -12.41 -2.33 24.96
C ILE A 9 -11.66 -3.63 25.26
N SER A 10 -11.40 -3.92 26.56
CA SER A 10 -10.71 -5.16 26.97
C SER A 10 -11.54 -6.43 26.73
N ASN A 11 -12.86 -6.31 26.63
CA ASN A 11 -13.78 -7.42 26.40
C ASN A 11 -14.16 -7.62 24.91
N LEU A 12 -13.59 -6.84 23.98
CA LEU A 12 -13.80 -7.08 22.56
C LEU A 12 -13.29 -8.47 22.15
N PRO A 13 -14.08 -9.22 21.34
CA PRO A 13 -13.67 -10.54 20.91
C PRO A 13 -12.33 -10.46 20.19
N SER A 14 -11.36 -11.25 20.62
CA SER A 14 -10.02 -11.27 20.06
C SER A 14 -9.54 -12.72 19.85
N VAL A 15 -8.75 -12.92 18.80
CA VAL A 15 -8.12 -14.21 18.55
C VAL A 15 -7.10 -14.49 19.66
N PRO A 16 -7.13 -15.68 20.31
CA PRO A 16 -6.16 -16.01 21.36
C PRO A 16 -4.74 -16.07 20.80
N VAL A 17 -3.78 -15.64 21.60
CA VAL A 17 -2.36 -15.76 21.26
C VAL A 17 -1.91 -17.21 21.54
N PRO A 18 -1.09 -17.83 20.69
CA PRO A 18 -0.59 -19.17 20.92
C PRO A 18 0.26 -19.22 22.21
N GLU A 19 0.03 -20.23 23.07
CA GLU A 19 0.75 -20.37 24.34
C GLU A 19 2.21 -20.79 24.14
N LYS A 20 2.52 -21.49 23.04
CA LYS A 20 3.86 -21.95 22.68
C LYS A 20 4.33 -21.28 21.39
N LYS A 21 5.65 -21.10 21.27
CA LYS A 21 6.27 -20.62 20.03
C LYS A 21 5.90 -21.60 18.90
N LEU A 22 5.26 -21.06 17.86
CA LEU A 22 4.81 -21.87 16.73
C LEU A 22 6.00 -22.20 15.82
N ASP A 23 6.00 -23.42 15.31
CA ASP A 23 6.90 -23.87 14.24
C ASP A 23 6.60 -23.14 12.93
N LEU A 24 7.64 -22.89 12.14
CA LEU A 24 7.53 -22.24 10.83
C LEU A 24 6.48 -22.88 9.91
N ALA A 25 6.45 -24.22 9.87
CA ALA A 25 5.49 -24.97 9.06
C ALA A 25 4.04 -24.66 9.47
N THR A 26 3.78 -24.51 10.77
CA THR A 26 2.44 -24.15 11.29
C THR A 26 2.08 -22.71 10.94
N LYS A 27 3.02 -21.77 11.05
CA LYS A 27 2.83 -20.37 10.64
C LYS A 27 2.51 -20.28 9.15
N PHE A 28 3.24 -21.01 8.30
CA PHE A 28 2.97 -21.06 6.84
C PHE A 28 1.57 -21.63 6.53
N LYS A 29 1.15 -22.68 7.23
CA LYS A 29 -0.21 -23.26 7.05
C LYS A 29 -1.29 -22.23 7.34
N TRP A 30 -1.22 -21.53 8.48
CA TRP A 30 -2.19 -20.49 8.82
C TRP A 30 -2.19 -19.35 7.81
N THR A 31 -1.02 -18.87 7.43
CA THR A 31 -0.88 -17.83 6.40
C THR A 31 -1.50 -18.25 5.09
N PHE A 32 -1.23 -19.47 4.62
CA PHE A 32 -1.78 -20.00 3.37
C PHE A 32 -3.30 -20.12 3.40
N VAL A 33 -3.86 -20.68 4.49
CA VAL A 33 -5.32 -20.83 4.64
C VAL A 33 -6.02 -19.47 4.61
N ILE A 34 -5.47 -18.49 5.33
CA ILE A 34 -6.06 -17.14 5.37
C ILE A 34 -5.92 -16.43 4.01
N LEU A 35 -4.79 -16.56 3.33
CA LEU A 35 -4.64 -16.03 1.96
C LEU A 35 -5.59 -16.68 0.97
N LEU A 36 -5.80 -18.00 1.06
CA LEU A 36 -6.77 -18.70 0.22
C LEU A 36 -8.19 -18.16 0.47
N LEU A 37 -8.58 -17.97 1.73
CA LEU A 37 -9.88 -17.41 2.08
C LEU A 37 -10.04 -15.98 1.55
N PHE A 38 -8.98 -15.14 1.66
CA PHE A 38 -8.95 -13.80 1.10
C PHE A 38 -9.17 -13.81 -0.42
N VAL A 39 -8.47 -14.69 -1.15
CA VAL A 39 -8.62 -14.85 -2.59
C VAL A 39 -10.05 -15.27 -2.95
N ILE A 40 -10.61 -16.25 -2.25
CA ILE A 40 -12.01 -16.67 -2.47
C ILE A 40 -12.97 -15.50 -2.28
N MET A 41 -12.85 -14.77 -1.19
CA MET A 41 -13.70 -13.60 -0.90
C MET A 41 -13.57 -12.50 -1.95
N SER A 42 -12.38 -12.33 -2.56
CA SER A 42 -12.16 -11.33 -3.62
C SER A 42 -12.86 -11.66 -4.94
N PHE A 43 -13.15 -12.94 -5.19
CA PHE A 43 -13.89 -13.39 -6.38
C PHE A 43 -15.40 -13.50 -6.15
N VAL A 44 -15.87 -13.57 -4.91
CA VAL A 44 -17.31 -13.63 -4.62
C VAL A 44 -17.93 -12.26 -4.91
N THR A 45 -18.83 -12.21 -5.89
CA THR A 45 -19.54 -10.98 -6.27
C THR A 45 -20.55 -10.57 -5.21
N LEU A 46 -20.69 -9.27 -5.00
CA LEU A 46 -21.64 -8.70 -4.07
C LEU A 46 -23.07 -8.89 -4.59
N PHE A 47 -23.96 -9.45 -3.78
CA PHE A 47 -25.36 -9.58 -4.15
C PHE A 47 -26.05 -8.22 -4.15
N GLY A 48 -26.83 -7.94 -5.20
CA GLY A 48 -27.58 -6.68 -5.32
C GLY A 48 -26.85 -5.56 -6.03
N VAL A 49 -25.70 -5.84 -6.61
CA VAL A 49 -24.90 -4.92 -7.41
C VAL A 49 -25.26 -5.08 -8.90
N SER A 50 -25.39 -3.96 -9.63
CA SER A 50 -25.58 -3.94 -11.08
C SER A 50 -24.31 -4.34 -11.80
N LYS A 51 -24.41 -5.11 -12.88
CA LYS A 51 -23.24 -5.53 -13.70
C LYS A 51 -22.62 -4.40 -14.52
N SER A 52 -23.21 -3.22 -14.52
CA SER A 52 -22.74 -2.06 -15.28
C SER A 52 -21.74 -1.22 -14.47
N TYR A 53 -20.54 -1.75 -14.23
CA TYR A 53 -19.46 -0.95 -13.69
C TYR A 53 -18.59 -0.41 -14.80
N SER A 54 -18.48 0.89 -14.86
CA SER A 54 -17.53 1.61 -15.72
C SER A 54 -16.51 2.41 -14.94
N LEU A 55 -16.15 1.97 -13.73
CA LEU A 55 -15.21 2.72 -12.90
C LEU A 55 -13.84 2.03 -12.92
N ASN A 56 -12.95 2.54 -13.76
CA ASN A 56 -11.56 2.10 -13.82
C ASN A 56 -10.69 2.84 -12.79
N PHE A 57 -10.88 2.50 -11.51
CA PHE A 57 -9.98 2.95 -10.45
C PHE A 57 -8.91 1.89 -10.17
N GLU A 58 -8.09 1.56 -11.17
CA GLU A 58 -7.03 0.56 -11.02
C GLU A 58 -6.10 0.85 -9.85
N ILE A 59 -5.71 2.13 -9.69
CA ILE A 59 -4.87 2.56 -8.57
C ILE A 59 -5.54 2.29 -7.23
N LEU A 60 -6.83 2.60 -7.11
CA LEU A 60 -7.58 2.37 -5.89
C LEU A 60 -7.74 0.87 -5.61
N GLN A 61 -7.99 0.04 -6.63
CA GLN A 61 -8.07 -1.41 -6.49
C GLN A 61 -6.75 -2.02 -5.99
N VAL A 62 -5.61 -1.52 -6.47
CA VAL A 62 -4.28 -1.93 -5.96
C VAL A 62 -4.13 -1.61 -4.49
N LEU A 63 -4.47 -0.39 -4.08
CA LEU A 63 -4.33 0.05 -2.68
C LEU A 63 -5.26 -0.72 -1.72
N ILE A 64 -6.47 -1.00 -2.18
CA ILE A 64 -7.48 -1.73 -1.39
C ILE A 64 -7.23 -3.25 -1.46
N ALA A 65 -6.38 -3.71 -2.37
CA ALA A 65 -6.07 -5.11 -2.62
C ALA A 65 -7.32 -5.95 -3.00
N SER A 66 -8.26 -5.38 -3.76
CA SER A 66 -9.52 -6.05 -4.08
C SER A 66 -10.15 -5.56 -5.38
N HIS A 67 -11.15 -6.29 -5.87
CA HIS A 67 -11.94 -5.94 -7.05
C HIS A 67 -13.25 -5.24 -6.64
N PHE A 68 -13.58 -4.14 -7.31
CA PHE A 68 -14.89 -3.49 -7.13
C PHE A 68 -16.02 -4.45 -7.47
N GLY A 69 -17.08 -4.43 -6.64
CA GLY A 69 -18.24 -5.32 -6.81
C GLY A 69 -18.06 -6.72 -6.22
N SER A 70 -16.92 -7.02 -5.57
CA SER A 70 -16.74 -8.22 -4.75
C SER A 70 -17.10 -7.95 -3.28
N LEU A 71 -17.16 -9.00 -2.47
CA LEU A 71 -17.31 -8.88 -1.01
C LEU A 71 -16.22 -8.03 -0.37
N LEU A 72 -15.03 -7.98 -0.99
CA LEU A 72 -13.90 -7.17 -0.54
C LEU A 72 -13.80 -5.83 -1.29
N SER A 73 -14.90 -5.24 -1.75
CA SER A 73 -14.88 -3.99 -2.55
C SER A 73 -14.13 -2.83 -1.88
N LEU A 74 -14.15 -2.70 -0.55
CA LEU A 74 -13.30 -1.77 0.19
C LEU A 74 -12.02 -2.44 0.74
N GLY A 75 -11.89 -3.77 0.64
CA GLY A 75 -10.71 -4.52 1.06
C GLY A 75 -10.24 -4.14 2.47
N ILE A 76 -8.93 -3.88 2.57
CA ILE A 76 -8.26 -3.50 3.82
C ILE A 76 -8.36 -2.00 4.13
N GLY A 77 -8.90 -1.17 3.22
CA GLY A 77 -8.94 0.30 3.35
C GLY A 77 -9.37 0.78 4.74
N PRO A 78 -10.58 0.40 5.22
CA PRO A 78 -11.09 0.85 6.51
C PRO A 78 -10.20 0.48 7.71
N ILE A 79 -9.54 -0.68 7.65
CA ILE A 79 -8.66 -1.16 8.72
C ILE A 79 -7.36 -0.34 8.75
N VAL A 80 -6.81 -0.06 7.57
CA VAL A 80 -5.60 0.76 7.42
C VAL A 80 -5.88 2.20 7.84
N SER A 81 -6.98 2.80 7.37
CA SER A 81 -7.40 4.17 7.74
C SER A 81 -7.54 4.31 9.25
N ALA A 82 -8.22 3.37 9.90
CA ALA A 82 -8.37 3.35 11.35
C ALA A 82 -7.03 3.24 12.09
N SER A 83 -6.14 2.37 11.61
CA SER A 83 -4.81 2.17 12.20
C SER A 83 -3.97 3.44 12.12
N ILE A 84 -3.98 4.12 10.97
CA ILE A 84 -3.27 5.39 10.76
C ILE A 84 -3.81 6.46 11.70
N VAL A 85 -5.13 6.62 11.79
CA VAL A 85 -5.76 7.63 12.66
C VAL A 85 -5.39 7.40 14.12
N ILE A 86 -5.46 6.17 14.63
CA ILE A 86 -5.09 5.87 16.03
C ILE A 86 -3.59 6.11 16.28
N GLN A 87 -2.72 5.74 15.33
CA GLN A 87 -1.29 6.03 15.44
C GLN A 87 -1.01 7.54 15.44
N MET A 88 -1.69 8.32 14.60
CA MET A 88 -1.58 9.77 14.60
C MET A 88 -2.05 10.39 15.92
N LEU A 89 -3.17 9.94 16.48
CA LEU A 89 -3.68 10.43 17.76
C LEU A 89 -2.74 10.11 18.93
N GLN A 90 -2.05 8.97 18.86
CA GLN A 90 -1.05 8.59 19.86
C GLN A 90 0.24 9.42 19.70
N SER A 91 0.73 9.59 18.47
CA SER A 91 1.99 10.32 18.22
C SER A 91 1.88 11.82 18.49
N THR A 92 0.68 12.40 18.33
CA THR A 92 0.38 13.80 18.67
C THR A 92 0.06 14.01 20.16
N ASP A 93 0.18 12.96 20.97
CA ASP A 93 -0.08 12.99 22.42
C ASP A 93 -1.53 13.38 22.80
N ILE A 94 -2.46 13.30 21.82
CA ILE A 94 -3.91 13.50 22.09
C ILE A 94 -4.44 12.32 22.92
N ILE A 95 -3.94 11.12 22.63
CA ILE A 95 -4.25 9.90 23.39
C ILE A 95 -2.98 9.42 24.06
N HIS A 96 -2.93 9.57 25.39
CA HIS A 96 -1.80 9.10 26.20
C HIS A 96 -2.00 7.61 26.55
N ILE A 97 -1.36 6.73 25.79
CA ILE A 97 -1.32 5.29 26.10
C ILE A 97 0.13 4.87 26.20
N ASP A 98 0.51 4.38 27.35
CA ASP A 98 1.85 3.81 27.56
C ASP A 98 1.93 2.40 26.95
N THR A 99 2.38 2.30 25.71
CA THR A 99 2.55 1.03 24.99
C THR A 99 3.74 0.21 25.46
N THR A 100 4.53 0.69 26.41
CA THR A 100 5.61 -0.09 27.02
C THR A 100 5.04 -1.14 28.00
N THR A 101 3.91 -0.85 28.63
CA THR A 101 3.21 -1.73 29.54
C THR A 101 2.34 -2.75 28.79
N ARG A 102 2.12 -3.93 29.38
CA ARG A 102 1.24 -4.97 28.82
C ARG A 102 -0.21 -4.45 28.67
N ASP A 103 -0.71 -3.80 29.71
CA ASP A 103 -2.09 -3.27 29.73
C ASP A 103 -2.28 -2.15 28.71
N GLY A 104 -1.28 -1.28 28.55
CA GLY A 104 -1.32 -0.23 27.55
C GLY A 104 -1.33 -0.79 26.13
N ARG A 105 -0.58 -1.85 25.84
CA ARG A 105 -0.61 -2.52 24.52
C ARG A 105 -1.97 -3.15 24.23
N VAL A 106 -2.58 -3.81 25.21
CA VAL A 106 -3.94 -4.38 25.05
C VAL A 106 -4.95 -3.28 24.79
N LEU A 107 -4.84 -2.18 25.51
CA LEU A 107 -5.73 -1.03 25.33
C LEU A 107 -5.58 -0.40 23.95
N PHE A 108 -4.34 -0.20 23.50
CA PHE A 108 -4.05 0.35 22.18
C PHE A 108 -4.63 -0.53 21.06
N GLN A 109 -4.39 -1.84 21.12
CA GLN A 109 -4.96 -2.79 20.15
C GLN A 109 -6.49 -2.80 20.17
N GLY A 110 -7.10 -2.73 21.36
CA GLY A 110 -8.54 -2.65 21.49
C GLY A 110 -9.14 -1.37 20.92
N MET A 111 -8.47 -0.22 21.12
CA MET A 111 -8.88 1.05 20.49
C MET A 111 -8.74 1.01 18.97
N GLN A 112 -7.65 0.43 18.47
CA GLN A 112 -7.45 0.26 17.03
C GLN A 112 -8.56 -0.61 16.43
N LYS A 113 -8.96 -1.68 17.11
CA LYS A 113 -10.04 -2.57 16.71
C LYS A 113 -11.42 -1.87 16.69
N LEU A 114 -11.72 -1.10 17.75
CA LEU A 114 -12.95 -0.30 17.80
C LEU A 114 -13.01 0.72 16.66
N ALA A 115 -11.90 1.43 16.42
CA ALA A 115 -11.79 2.36 15.31
C ALA A 115 -11.98 1.65 13.98
N SER A 116 -11.36 0.47 13.76
CA SER A 116 -11.53 -0.32 12.54
C SER A 116 -12.99 -0.69 12.29
N ILE A 117 -13.72 -1.14 13.31
CA ILE A 117 -15.15 -1.44 13.18
C ILE A 117 -15.95 -0.17 12.80
N SER A 118 -15.64 0.96 13.44
CA SER A 118 -16.30 2.23 13.12
C SER A 118 -16.03 2.67 11.70
N PHE A 119 -14.78 2.59 11.22
CA PHE A 119 -14.41 2.92 9.85
C PHE A 119 -15.03 1.96 8.84
N ILE A 120 -15.10 0.65 9.14
CA ILE A 120 -15.81 -0.33 8.31
C ILE A 120 -17.27 0.08 8.10
N VAL A 121 -17.96 0.49 9.14
CA VAL A 121 -19.37 0.92 9.02
C VAL A 121 -19.50 2.23 8.25
N ILE A 122 -18.68 3.24 8.56
CA ILE A 122 -18.75 4.58 7.96
C ILE A 122 -18.34 4.54 6.48
N GLU A 123 -17.18 3.97 6.16
CA GLU A 123 -16.66 3.95 4.79
C GLU A 123 -17.55 3.10 3.87
N ASN A 124 -18.02 1.92 4.32
CA ASN A 124 -18.99 1.13 3.55
C ASN A 124 -20.33 1.84 3.37
N GLY A 125 -20.80 2.56 4.39
CA GLY A 125 -21.99 3.39 4.28
C GLY A 125 -21.83 4.48 3.22
N ILE A 126 -20.74 5.23 3.27
CA ILE A 126 -20.44 6.26 2.25
C ILE A 126 -20.38 5.61 0.86
N TYR A 127 -19.70 4.47 0.72
CA TYR A 127 -19.48 3.78 -0.56
C TYR A 127 -20.80 3.33 -1.22
N VAL A 128 -21.72 2.78 -0.43
CA VAL A 128 -23.01 2.30 -0.93
C VAL A 128 -23.95 3.47 -1.27
N PHE A 129 -24.00 4.49 -0.39
CA PHE A 129 -24.96 5.61 -0.56
C PHE A 129 -24.45 6.74 -1.45
N SER A 130 -23.15 6.83 -1.74
CA SER A 130 -22.60 7.77 -2.73
C SER A 130 -22.89 7.38 -4.19
N GLY A 131 -23.46 6.21 -4.44
CA GLY A 131 -23.70 5.71 -5.78
C GLY A 131 -22.47 5.10 -6.47
N THR A 132 -21.38 4.91 -5.76
CA THR A 132 -20.15 4.26 -6.27
C THR A 132 -20.44 2.82 -6.68
N LEU A 133 -21.24 2.12 -5.87
CA LEU A 133 -21.79 0.81 -6.19
C LEU A 133 -23.24 0.99 -6.65
N THR A 134 -23.49 0.84 -7.95
CA THR A 134 -24.85 0.96 -8.48
C THR A 134 -25.71 -0.24 -8.08
N PRO A 135 -26.82 -0.03 -7.35
CA PRO A 135 -27.70 -1.13 -6.96
C PRO A 135 -28.42 -1.72 -8.18
N ALA A 136 -28.73 -3.01 -8.13
CA ALA A 136 -29.40 -3.75 -9.22
C ALA A 136 -30.87 -3.38 -9.44
N GLY A 137 -31.47 -2.66 -8.50
CA GLY A 137 -32.88 -2.24 -8.59
C GLY A 137 -33.19 -1.01 -7.74
N PRO A 138 -34.38 -0.41 -7.96
CA PRO A 138 -34.80 0.79 -7.23
C PRO A 138 -35.14 0.48 -5.76
N GLY A 139 -35.00 1.49 -4.90
CA GLY A 139 -35.36 1.43 -3.48
C GLY A 139 -34.17 1.12 -2.56
N LEU A 140 -34.44 1.09 -1.25
CA LEU A 140 -33.42 0.94 -0.21
C LEU A 140 -33.02 -0.53 0.07
N PHE A 141 -33.75 -1.49 -0.45
CA PHE A 141 -33.53 -2.93 -0.17
C PHE A 141 -32.15 -3.41 -0.63
N PHE A 142 -31.79 -3.15 -1.89
CA PHE A 142 -30.49 -3.55 -2.43
C PHE A 142 -29.31 -2.83 -1.76
N PRO A 143 -29.32 -1.49 -1.58
CA PRO A 143 -28.27 -0.79 -0.85
C PRO A 143 -28.06 -1.33 0.57
N LEU A 144 -29.14 -1.60 1.32
CA LEU A 144 -29.02 -2.13 2.67
C LEU A 144 -28.43 -3.54 2.72
N ILE A 145 -28.81 -4.44 1.80
CA ILE A 145 -28.20 -5.78 1.72
C ILE A 145 -26.71 -5.66 1.37
N MET A 146 -26.36 -4.81 0.40
CA MET A 146 -24.96 -4.58 0.03
C MET A 146 -24.15 -4.06 1.22
N LEU A 147 -24.70 -3.10 1.96
CA LEU A 147 -24.06 -2.54 3.15
C LEU A 147 -23.79 -3.62 4.21
N VAL A 148 -24.77 -4.45 4.52
CA VAL A 148 -24.62 -5.54 5.49
C VAL A 148 -23.56 -6.53 5.05
N GLN A 149 -23.55 -6.94 3.77
CA GLN A 149 -22.54 -7.83 3.23
C GLN A 149 -21.12 -7.25 3.34
N LEU A 150 -20.94 -5.97 3.00
CA LEU A 150 -19.66 -5.28 3.07
C LEU A 150 -19.16 -5.12 4.51
N ILE A 151 -20.05 -4.80 5.46
CA ILE A 151 -19.69 -4.72 6.88
C ILE A 151 -19.25 -6.08 7.41
N LEU A 152 -20.00 -7.14 7.11
CA LEU A 152 -19.66 -8.50 7.54
C LEU A 152 -18.32 -8.93 6.92
N ALA A 153 -18.09 -8.68 5.64
CA ALA A 153 -16.82 -8.96 4.98
C ALA A 153 -15.65 -8.19 5.59
N GLY A 154 -15.82 -6.90 5.91
CA GLY A 154 -14.82 -6.09 6.59
C GLY A 154 -14.48 -6.60 7.99
N ILE A 155 -15.48 -7.03 8.76
CA ILE A 155 -15.27 -7.64 10.08
C ILE A 155 -14.53 -8.98 9.96
N ILE A 156 -14.90 -9.83 9.00
CA ILE A 156 -14.18 -11.08 8.73
C ILE A 156 -12.72 -10.79 8.38
N LEU A 157 -12.46 -9.82 7.51
CA LEU A 157 -11.12 -9.43 7.10
C LEU A 157 -10.29 -8.92 8.29
N MET A 158 -10.90 -8.16 9.20
CA MET A 158 -10.25 -7.71 10.44
C MET A 158 -9.83 -8.90 11.32
N PHE A 159 -10.68 -9.93 11.47
CA PHE A 159 -10.30 -11.12 12.22
C PHE A 159 -9.25 -11.96 11.48
N MET A 160 -9.30 -12.02 10.15
CA MET A 160 -8.28 -12.67 9.34
C MET A 160 -6.91 -12.01 9.51
N ASP A 161 -6.83 -10.66 9.56
CA ASP A 161 -5.60 -9.93 9.90
C ASP A 161 -5.09 -10.30 11.28
N GLU A 162 -5.97 -10.37 12.28
CA GLU A 162 -5.61 -10.75 13.64
C GLU A 162 -5.07 -12.20 13.73
N VAL A 163 -5.67 -13.14 12.97
CA VAL A 163 -5.17 -14.52 12.89
C VAL A 163 -3.79 -14.58 12.27
N VAL A 164 -3.56 -13.89 11.15
CA VAL A 164 -2.24 -13.85 10.51
C VAL A 164 -1.20 -13.24 11.43
N SER A 165 -1.52 -12.13 12.09
CA SER A 165 -0.60 -11.43 13.00
C SER A 165 -0.22 -12.24 14.23
N LYS A 166 -1.08 -13.16 14.70
CA LYS A 166 -0.84 -13.99 15.89
C LYS A 166 -0.36 -15.41 15.60
N TRP A 167 -0.86 -16.02 14.52
CA TRP A 167 -0.63 -17.43 14.17
C TRP A 167 0.13 -17.61 12.86
N GLY A 168 0.22 -16.56 12.03
CA GLY A 168 0.89 -16.56 10.74
C GLY A 168 2.27 -15.91 10.76
N ILE A 169 2.67 -15.41 9.58
CA ILE A 169 3.94 -14.74 9.35
C ILE A 169 3.68 -13.24 9.13
N GLY A 170 4.22 -12.41 9.99
CA GLY A 170 4.20 -10.94 9.86
C GLY A 170 2.81 -10.32 10.00
N SER A 171 2.52 -9.26 9.25
CA SER A 171 1.25 -8.52 9.29
C SER A 171 0.27 -9.04 8.24
N GLY A 172 -0.98 -9.30 8.64
CA GLY A 172 -2.03 -9.71 7.71
C GLY A 172 -2.34 -8.65 6.66
N ILE A 173 -2.38 -7.37 7.05
CA ILE A 173 -2.59 -6.24 6.14
C ILE A 173 -1.55 -6.26 5.01
N SER A 174 -0.26 -6.38 5.33
CA SER A 174 0.81 -6.44 4.33
C SER A 174 0.66 -7.65 3.41
N LEU A 175 0.26 -8.81 3.94
CA LEU A 175 0.00 -10.02 3.15
C LEU A 175 -1.20 -9.85 2.21
N PHE A 176 -2.27 -9.21 2.64
CA PHE A 176 -3.43 -8.96 1.79
C PHE A 176 -3.11 -7.99 0.66
N ILE A 177 -2.32 -6.93 0.92
CA ILE A 177 -1.80 -6.04 -0.14
C ILE A 177 -0.98 -6.84 -1.14
N LEU A 178 -0.05 -7.64 -0.65
CA LEU A 178 0.79 -8.49 -1.51
C LEU A 178 -0.04 -9.45 -2.36
N ALA A 179 -1.04 -10.12 -1.76
CA ALA A 179 -1.93 -11.03 -2.45
C ALA A 179 -2.78 -10.32 -3.52
N GLY A 180 -3.39 -9.18 -3.19
CA GLY A 180 -4.20 -8.39 -4.13
C GLY A 180 -3.38 -7.93 -5.34
N ILE A 181 -2.19 -7.37 -5.11
CA ILE A 181 -1.30 -6.94 -6.20
C ILE A 181 -0.82 -8.14 -7.03
N SER A 182 -0.50 -9.27 -6.39
CA SER A 182 -0.10 -10.49 -7.11
C SER A 182 -1.23 -11.05 -7.97
N LEU A 183 -2.46 -11.06 -7.46
CA LEU A 183 -3.65 -11.46 -8.24
C LEU A 183 -3.87 -10.53 -9.42
N GLN A 184 -3.75 -9.21 -9.23
CA GLN A 184 -3.85 -8.24 -10.31
C GLN A 184 -2.76 -8.47 -11.35
N LEU A 185 -1.51 -8.66 -10.94
CA LEU A 185 -0.39 -8.92 -11.84
C LEU A 185 -0.63 -10.18 -12.67
N ILE A 186 -1.07 -11.27 -12.05
CA ILE A 186 -1.38 -12.52 -12.74
C ILE A 186 -2.53 -12.31 -13.72
N ASN A 187 -3.59 -11.61 -13.31
CA ASN A 187 -4.73 -11.34 -14.16
C ASN A 187 -4.35 -10.47 -15.37
N THR A 188 -3.66 -9.36 -15.14
CA THR A 188 -3.21 -8.45 -16.21
C THR A 188 -2.17 -9.10 -17.13
N ALA A 189 -1.37 -10.05 -16.64
CA ALA A 189 -0.41 -10.77 -17.46
C ALA A 189 -1.05 -11.90 -18.28
N PHE A 190 -1.92 -12.71 -17.69
CA PHE A 190 -2.29 -14.03 -18.24
C PHE A 190 -3.78 -14.22 -18.52
N ASN A 191 -4.67 -13.28 -18.22
CA ASN A 191 -6.11 -13.47 -18.42
C ASN A 191 -6.49 -13.66 -19.91
N PRO A 192 -6.98 -14.85 -20.35
CA PRO A 192 -7.33 -15.07 -21.75
C PRO A 192 -8.80 -14.82 -22.07
N PHE A 193 -9.69 -14.70 -21.06
CA PHE A 193 -11.14 -14.85 -21.25
C PHE A 193 -11.94 -13.58 -21.03
N ILE A 194 -11.42 -12.64 -20.26
CA ILE A 194 -12.17 -11.45 -19.86
C ILE A 194 -11.48 -10.21 -20.45
N SER A 195 -12.23 -9.34 -21.10
CA SER A 195 -11.71 -8.03 -21.53
C SER A 195 -11.52 -7.14 -20.27
N PRO A 196 -10.32 -6.56 -20.09
CA PRO A 196 -9.16 -6.56 -20.99
C PRO A 196 -8.41 -7.89 -21.01
N ILE A 197 -8.01 -8.31 -22.23
CA ILE A 197 -7.19 -9.51 -22.42
C ILE A 197 -5.81 -9.27 -21.83
N GLY A 198 -5.27 -10.25 -21.08
CA GLY A 198 -3.96 -10.16 -20.47
C GLY A 198 -2.82 -9.91 -21.47
N ALA A 199 -1.70 -9.34 -21.02
CA ALA A 199 -0.60 -8.94 -21.90
C ALA A 199 -0.04 -10.11 -22.73
N VAL A 200 0.11 -11.30 -22.15
CA VAL A 200 0.63 -12.49 -22.87
C VAL A 200 -0.35 -12.98 -23.94
N PRO A 201 -1.65 -13.23 -23.65
CA PRO A 201 -2.63 -13.54 -24.69
C PRO A 201 -2.80 -12.42 -25.72
N ALA A 202 -2.67 -11.13 -25.34
CA ALA A 202 -2.74 -10.00 -26.25
C ALA A 202 -1.59 -10.02 -27.27
N ILE A 203 -0.38 -10.39 -26.86
CA ILE A 203 0.76 -10.59 -27.76
C ILE A 203 0.44 -11.67 -28.81
N ILE A 204 -0.06 -12.82 -28.35
CA ILE A 204 -0.38 -13.94 -29.24
C ILE A 204 -1.50 -13.56 -30.23
N SER A 205 -2.57 -12.93 -29.75
CA SER A 205 -3.70 -12.52 -30.58
C SER A 205 -3.31 -11.44 -31.59
N ALA A 206 -2.44 -10.50 -31.23
CA ALA A 206 -1.95 -9.43 -32.12
C ALA A 206 -1.07 -9.99 -33.26
N PHE A 207 -0.23 -10.99 -32.97
CA PHE A 207 0.53 -11.70 -34.01
C PHE A 207 -0.39 -12.49 -34.95
N LEU A 208 -1.38 -13.18 -34.43
CA LEU A 208 -2.34 -13.95 -35.24
C LEU A 208 -3.23 -13.04 -36.10
N ALA A 209 -3.58 -11.85 -35.59
CA ALA A 209 -4.39 -10.86 -36.29
C ALA A 209 -3.59 -10.01 -37.32
N GLY A 210 -2.27 -10.17 -37.39
CA GLY A 210 -1.42 -9.37 -38.29
C GLY A 210 -1.27 -7.90 -37.90
N VAL A 211 -1.52 -7.53 -36.63
CA VAL A 211 -1.39 -6.18 -36.07
C VAL A 211 -0.26 -6.16 -35.04
N PRO A 212 1.01 -6.22 -35.46
CA PRO A 212 2.14 -6.40 -34.53
C PRO A 212 2.35 -5.21 -33.57
N LEU A 213 1.80 -4.03 -33.89
CA LEU A 213 1.96 -2.84 -33.07
C LEU A 213 1.34 -3.00 -31.66
N ASN A 214 0.16 -3.64 -31.57
CA ASN A 214 -0.49 -3.88 -30.29
C ASN A 214 0.33 -4.85 -29.41
N ALA A 215 1.03 -5.81 -30.04
CA ALA A 215 1.95 -6.70 -29.35
C ALA A 215 3.12 -5.94 -28.74
N VAL A 216 3.64 -4.92 -29.39
CA VAL A 216 4.78 -4.12 -28.90
C VAL A 216 4.45 -3.46 -27.56
N PHE A 217 3.28 -2.85 -27.41
CA PHE A 217 2.88 -2.22 -26.13
C PHE A 217 2.78 -3.23 -25.00
N SER A 218 2.21 -4.40 -25.25
CA SER A 218 2.13 -5.48 -24.24
C SER A 218 3.52 -6.01 -23.84
N VAL A 219 4.44 -6.11 -24.80
CA VAL A 219 5.85 -6.48 -24.53
C VAL A 219 6.54 -5.39 -23.70
N VAL A 220 6.35 -4.13 -24.04
CA VAL A 220 6.90 -2.98 -23.27
C VAL A 220 6.37 -2.99 -21.85
N ALA A 221 5.08 -3.22 -21.64
CA ALA A 221 4.48 -3.33 -20.29
C ALA A 221 5.13 -4.43 -19.45
N ILE A 222 5.38 -5.61 -20.03
CA ILE A 222 6.06 -6.72 -19.35
C ILE A 222 7.52 -6.34 -19.01
N ILE A 223 8.27 -5.82 -19.99
CA ILE A 223 9.68 -5.43 -19.79
C ILE A 223 9.78 -4.32 -18.74
N SER A 224 8.90 -3.33 -18.80
CA SER A 224 8.86 -2.24 -17.81
C SER A 224 8.55 -2.74 -16.41
N THR A 225 7.64 -3.71 -16.28
CA THR A 225 7.30 -4.35 -15.00
C THR A 225 8.53 -5.05 -14.40
N VAL A 226 9.24 -5.87 -15.19
CA VAL A 226 10.45 -6.56 -14.75
C VAL A 226 11.57 -5.56 -14.45
N GLY A 227 11.75 -4.54 -15.29
CA GLY A 227 12.77 -3.50 -15.10
C GLY A 227 12.53 -2.69 -13.81
N LEU A 228 11.30 -2.27 -13.55
CA LEU A 228 10.96 -1.56 -12.32
C LEU A 228 11.05 -2.44 -11.07
N PHE A 229 10.73 -3.73 -11.18
CA PHE A 229 10.96 -4.68 -10.10
C PHE A 229 12.45 -4.75 -9.75
N ALA A 230 13.33 -4.88 -10.74
CA ALA A 230 14.79 -4.90 -10.53
C ALA A 230 15.30 -3.58 -9.93
N VAL A 231 14.85 -2.42 -10.43
CA VAL A 231 15.19 -1.09 -9.90
C VAL A 231 14.72 -0.96 -8.44
N SER A 232 13.50 -1.41 -8.13
CA SER A 232 12.96 -1.35 -6.77
C SER A 232 13.77 -2.21 -5.79
N ILE A 233 14.21 -3.41 -6.19
CA ILE A 233 15.10 -4.26 -5.38
C ILE A 233 16.44 -3.57 -5.16
N TRP A 234 17.02 -2.99 -6.21
CA TRP A 234 18.31 -2.30 -6.11
C TRP A 234 18.24 -1.11 -5.16
N LEU A 235 17.19 -0.26 -5.27
CA LEU A 235 16.97 0.87 -4.37
C LEU A 235 16.76 0.43 -2.91
N GLN A 236 16.06 -0.68 -2.69
CA GLN A 236 15.84 -1.24 -1.35
C GLN A 236 17.15 -1.78 -0.71
N GLY A 237 18.10 -2.17 -1.54
CA GLY A 237 19.43 -2.60 -1.11
C GLY A 237 20.33 -1.47 -0.61
N ILE A 238 20.04 -0.21 -0.95
CA ILE A 238 20.83 0.95 -0.55
C ILE A 238 20.62 1.25 0.93
N LYS A 239 21.69 1.20 1.73
CA LYS A 239 21.67 1.43 3.18
C LYS A 239 22.82 2.33 3.58
N VAL A 240 22.56 3.22 4.55
CA VAL A 240 23.60 4.02 5.21
C VAL A 240 23.92 3.34 6.53
N GLU A 241 25.18 2.93 6.72
CA GLU A 241 25.64 2.27 7.92
C GLU A 241 26.10 3.29 8.96
N LEU A 242 25.42 3.35 10.11
CA LEU A 242 25.81 4.19 11.23
C LEU A 242 26.62 3.39 12.25
N PRO A 243 27.84 3.81 12.60
CA PRO A 243 28.66 3.09 13.58
C PRO A 243 28.11 3.34 14.99
N LEU A 244 27.65 2.27 15.64
CA LEU A 244 27.25 2.27 17.06
C LEU A 244 28.20 1.39 17.87
N SER A 245 28.41 1.70 19.14
CA SER A 245 29.23 0.91 20.08
C SER A 245 28.49 0.66 21.37
N PHE A 246 28.75 -0.47 22.03
CA PHE A 246 28.31 -0.70 23.40
C PHE A 246 29.19 0.10 24.35
N GLY A 247 28.59 1.03 25.10
CA GLY A 247 29.33 1.89 26.06
C GLY A 247 30.09 1.16 27.16
N ARG A 248 29.75 -0.11 27.42
CA ARG A 248 30.39 -0.97 28.44
C ARG A 248 31.45 -1.93 27.90
N LEU A 249 31.43 -2.23 26.59
CA LEU A 249 32.36 -3.19 25.97
C LEU A 249 33.28 -2.40 25.00
N ARG A 250 34.50 -2.09 25.45
CA ARG A 250 35.51 -1.45 24.59
C ARG A 250 35.91 -2.40 23.45
N GLY A 251 35.70 -1.93 22.20
CA GLY A 251 36.16 -2.65 21.00
C GLY A 251 35.06 -3.31 20.16
N TYR A 252 33.81 -3.39 20.63
CA TYR A 252 32.70 -3.89 19.81
C TYR A 252 31.94 -2.72 19.20
N SER A 253 32.12 -2.50 17.90
CA SER A 253 31.30 -1.60 17.09
C SER A 253 30.28 -2.41 16.29
N ILE A 254 29.01 -1.97 16.34
CA ILE A 254 27.93 -2.50 15.53
C ILE A 254 27.63 -1.47 14.46
N ARG A 255 27.51 -1.91 13.21
CA ARG A 255 27.03 -1.06 12.12
C ARG A 255 25.52 -1.18 12.03
N TRP A 256 24.81 -0.10 12.31
CA TRP A 256 23.37 -0.04 12.19
C TRP A 256 22.96 0.40 10.77
N PRO A 257 22.38 -0.49 9.97
CA PRO A 257 21.98 -0.17 8.61
C PRO A 257 20.66 0.59 8.61
N VAL A 258 20.67 1.82 8.15
CA VAL A 258 19.47 2.64 7.89
C VAL A 258 19.16 2.56 6.40
N SER A 259 17.99 2.05 6.04
CA SER A 259 17.58 1.90 4.64
C SER A 259 17.27 3.26 4.00
N LEU A 260 17.45 3.36 2.67
CA LEU A 260 17.07 4.54 1.90
C LEU A 260 15.56 4.82 2.03
N PHE A 261 14.72 3.78 2.00
CA PHE A 261 13.28 3.89 2.27
C PHE A 261 13.00 3.82 3.77
N TYR A 262 13.43 4.86 4.48
CA TYR A 262 13.39 4.92 5.93
C TYR A 262 11.97 4.88 6.50
N THR A 263 11.04 5.61 5.90
CA THR A 263 9.66 5.77 6.39
C THR A 263 8.69 4.71 5.87
N SER A 264 9.19 3.61 5.30
CA SER A 264 8.36 2.52 4.76
C SER A 264 7.43 2.94 3.60
N ILE A 265 6.32 2.23 3.45
CA ILE A 265 5.39 2.30 2.32
C ILE A 265 4.33 3.40 2.51
N ILE A 266 3.99 3.72 3.75
CA ILE A 266 2.81 4.53 4.10
C ILE A 266 2.78 5.90 3.41
N PRO A 267 3.89 6.66 3.32
CA PRO A 267 3.88 7.96 2.67
C PRO A 267 3.39 7.95 1.22
N ILE A 268 3.88 7.01 0.41
CA ILE A 268 3.48 6.94 -1.00
C ILE A 268 2.03 6.47 -1.14
N VAL A 269 1.58 5.54 -0.29
CA VAL A 269 0.17 5.11 -0.24
C VAL A 269 -0.74 6.30 0.04
N LEU A 270 -0.38 7.18 0.99
CA LEU A 270 -1.17 8.37 1.31
C LEU A 270 -1.27 9.35 0.13
N VAL A 271 -0.16 9.63 -0.55
CA VAL A 271 -0.17 10.52 -1.72
C VAL A 271 -1.04 9.97 -2.83
N VAL A 272 -0.87 8.69 -3.17
CA VAL A 272 -1.62 8.06 -4.26
C VAL A 272 -3.10 7.93 -3.91
N SER A 273 -3.42 7.65 -2.65
CA SER A 273 -4.80 7.67 -2.16
C SER A 273 -5.43 9.06 -2.26
N LEU A 274 -4.66 10.11 -1.96
CA LEU A 274 -5.13 11.50 -2.11
C LEU A 274 -5.41 11.84 -3.58
N VAL A 275 -4.50 11.48 -4.49
CA VAL A 275 -4.68 11.66 -5.95
C VAL A 275 -5.92 10.91 -6.42
N ALA A 276 -6.08 9.64 -6.03
CA ALA A 276 -7.25 8.83 -6.38
C ALA A 276 -8.55 9.43 -5.82
N ALA A 277 -8.53 9.95 -4.58
CA ALA A 277 -9.69 10.61 -3.98
C ALA A 277 -10.09 11.89 -4.75
N ILE A 278 -9.14 12.70 -5.20
CA ILE A 278 -9.41 13.90 -6.01
C ILE A 278 -10.02 13.50 -7.37
N GLN A 279 -9.48 12.46 -8.03
CA GLN A 279 -10.04 11.95 -9.29
C GLN A 279 -11.47 11.42 -9.10
N PHE A 280 -11.72 10.67 -8.03
CA PHE A 280 -13.04 10.16 -7.67
C PHE A 280 -14.05 11.28 -7.39
N LEU A 281 -13.66 12.28 -6.59
CA LEU A 281 -14.49 13.46 -6.32
C LEU A 281 -14.77 14.23 -7.60
N GLY A 282 -13.77 14.39 -8.48
CA GLY A 282 -13.93 15.04 -9.78
C GLY A 282 -14.99 14.36 -10.63
N LEU A 283 -14.95 13.04 -10.75
CA LEU A 283 -15.93 12.25 -11.47
C LEU A 283 -17.32 12.33 -10.84
N SER A 284 -17.41 12.21 -9.52
CA SER A 284 -18.69 12.29 -8.79
C SER A 284 -19.37 13.66 -8.96
N LEU A 285 -18.59 14.75 -8.88
CA LEU A 285 -19.08 16.10 -9.09
C LEU A 285 -19.51 16.33 -10.55
N PHE A 286 -18.75 15.81 -11.52
CA PHE A 286 -19.13 15.88 -12.93
C PHE A 286 -20.46 15.18 -13.21
N ASN A 287 -20.68 13.98 -12.64
CA ASN A 287 -21.94 13.26 -12.75
C ASN A 287 -23.12 14.02 -12.06
N ALA A 288 -22.84 14.83 -11.05
CA ALA A 288 -23.78 15.73 -10.42
C ALA A 288 -24.00 17.07 -11.19
N GLY A 289 -23.35 17.25 -12.35
CA GLY A 289 -23.43 18.46 -13.17
C GLY A 289 -22.45 19.58 -12.79
N ILE A 290 -21.54 19.34 -11.83
CA ILE A 290 -20.57 20.34 -11.34
C ILE A 290 -19.21 20.07 -12.01
N THR A 291 -18.73 20.98 -12.84
CA THR A 291 -17.48 20.84 -13.61
C THR A 291 -16.25 21.48 -12.95
N PHE A 292 -16.30 21.77 -11.66
CA PHE A 292 -15.25 22.51 -10.94
C PHE A 292 -13.87 21.82 -10.98
N LEU A 293 -13.83 20.50 -10.78
CA LEU A 293 -12.58 19.74 -10.79
C LEU A 293 -12.16 19.28 -12.20
N GLY A 294 -13.07 19.28 -13.17
CA GLY A 294 -12.78 18.90 -14.54
C GLY A 294 -13.99 18.43 -15.31
N ARG A 295 -13.81 18.25 -16.63
CA ARG A 295 -14.79 17.64 -17.51
C ARG A 295 -14.30 16.25 -17.91
N TYR A 296 -15.22 15.31 -18.01
CA TYR A 296 -14.95 13.92 -18.39
C TYR A 296 -15.59 13.62 -19.74
N GLN A 297 -14.93 12.81 -20.52
CA GLN A 297 -15.42 12.28 -21.78
C GLN A 297 -15.41 10.76 -21.73
N VAL A 298 -16.42 10.15 -22.35
CA VAL A 298 -16.49 8.70 -22.48
C VAL A 298 -15.60 8.28 -23.64
N GLU A 299 -14.54 7.56 -23.36
CA GLU A 299 -13.69 6.96 -24.37
C GLU A 299 -13.97 5.45 -24.46
N HIS A 300 -14.13 4.97 -25.70
CA HIS A 300 -14.20 3.55 -25.99
C HIS A 300 -12.79 3.03 -26.23
N THR A 301 -12.18 2.48 -25.19
CA THR A 301 -10.86 1.83 -25.30
C THR A 301 -11.02 0.35 -25.63
N ILE A 302 -9.93 -0.29 -26.07
CA ILE A 302 -9.88 -1.76 -26.29
C ILE A 302 -10.26 -2.51 -24.99
N PHE A 303 -10.11 -1.87 -23.86
CA PHE A 303 -10.36 -2.40 -22.50
C PHE A 303 -11.77 -2.08 -21.97
N GLY A 304 -12.66 -1.46 -22.75
CA GLY A 304 -14.02 -1.10 -22.35
C GLY A 304 -14.32 0.40 -22.44
N VAL A 305 -15.45 0.78 -21.88
CA VAL A 305 -15.90 2.19 -21.85
C VAL A 305 -15.30 2.84 -20.60
N GLN A 306 -14.43 3.84 -20.80
CA GLN A 306 -13.79 4.59 -19.71
C GLN A 306 -14.23 6.06 -19.73
N GLN A 307 -14.43 6.66 -18.57
CA GLN A 307 -14.59 8.10 -18.42
C GLN A 307 -13.22 8.72 -18.11
N VAL A 308 -12.65 9.38 -19.11
CA VAL A 308 -11.31 10.00 -19.02
C VAL A 308 -11.48 11.51 -18.79
N PRO A 309 -10.78 12.11 -17.84
CA PRO A 309 -10.82 13.55 -17.65
C PRO A 309 -10.08 14.28 -18.77
N ILE A 310 -10.78 15.22 -19.45
CA ILE A 310 -10.24 15.98 -20.56
C ILE A 310 -9.81 17.41 -20.19
N SER A 311 -10.19 17.90 -19.00
CA SER A 311 -9.83 19.25 -18.55
C SER A 311 -9.86 19.38 -17.04
N GLY A 312 -9.23 20.43 -16.52
CA GLY A 312 -9.20 20.76 -15.10
C GLY A 312 -8.17 19.99 -14.28
N ILE A 313 -8.27 20.07 -12.95
CA ILE A 313 -7.33 19.43 -12.02
C ILE A 313 -7.31 17.91 -12.19
N ALA A 314 -8.48 17.30 -12.44
CA ALA A 314 -8.57 15.87 -12.66
C ALA A 314 -7.75 15.40 -13.87
N ALA A 315 -7.71 16.16 -14.97
CA ALA A 315 -6.91 15.87 -16.15
C ALA A 315 -5.40 16.00 -15.87
N LEU A 316 -4.99 16.99 -15.07
CA LEU A 316 -3.58 17.17 -14.67
C LEU A 316 -3.09 16.03 -13.75
N LEU A 317 -4.00 15.39 -13.01
CA LEU A 317 -3.70 14.25 -12.14
C LEU A 317 -3.82 12.89 -12.84
N SER A 318 -4.20 12.86 -14.11
CA SER A 318 -4.35 11.64 -14.91
C SER A 318 -3.36 11.68 -16.09
N PRO A 319 -2.09 11.34 -15.87
CA PRO A 319 -1.08 11.40 -16.92
C PRO A 319 -1.37 10.34 -17.99
N PRO A 320 -1.07 10.64 -19.26
CA PRO A 320 -1.20 9.67 -20.35
C PRO A 320 -0.16 8.56 -20.19
N THR A 321 -0.55 7.35 -20.55
CA THR A 321 0.37 6.20 -20.66
C THR A 321 1.18 6.28 -21.95
N LEU A 322 2.27 5.49 -22.04
CA LEU A 322 3.10 5.43 -23.25
C LEU A 322 2.28 5.06 -24.48
N GLN A 323 1.31 4.14 -24.34
CA GLN A 323 0.41 3.75 -25.41
C GLN A 323 -0.47 4.92 -25.88
N GLN A 324 -1.05 5.67 -24.95
CA GLN A 324 -1.87 6.85 -25.27
C GLN A 324 -1.06 7.95 -25.93
N LEU A 325 0.18 8.18 -25.47
CA LEU A 325 1.10 9.15 -26.11
C LEU A 325 1.42 8.75 -27.55
N TYR A 326 1.69 7.48 -27.80
CA TYR A 326 1.97 7.00 -29.16
C TYR A 326 0.76 7.17 -30.07
N ILE A 327 -0.44 6.78 -29.63
CA ILE A 327 -1.67 6.96 -30.40
C ILE A 327 -1.91 8.43 -30.69
N SER A 328 -1.77 9.32 -29.69
CA SER A 328 -1.90 10.76 -29.89
C SER A 328 -0.87 11.29 -30.90
N ALA A 329 0.40 10.89 -30.77
CA ALA A 329 1.45 11.32 -31.68
C ALA A 329 1.19 10.95 -33.16
N THR A 330 0.54 9.80 -33.39
CA THR A 330 0.25 9.29 -34.74
C THR A 330 -1.07 9.79 -35.31
N THR A 331 -2.03 10.23 -34.48
CA THR A 331 -3.38 10.65 -34.96
C THR A 331 -3.59 12.15 -34.90
N THR A 332 -3.47 12.75 -33.71
CA THR A 332 -3.84 14.15 -33.46
C THR A 332 -2.66 15.05 -33.11
N GLY A 333 -1.48 14.49 -32.88
CA GLY A 333 -0.33 15.16 -32.29
C GLY A 333 -0.39 15.18 -30.76
N ILE A 334 0.78 15.28 -30.11
CA ILE A 334 0.87 15.38 -28.66
C ILE A 334 0.34 16.73 -28.21
N THR A 335 -0.65 16.74 -27.33
CA THR A 335 -1.24 17.97 -26.81
C THR A 335 -0.40 18.55 -25.66
N LEU A 336 -0.42 19.88 -25.50
CA LEU A 336 0.25 20.55 -24.37
C LEU A 336 -0.25 20.02 -23.03
N LEU A 337 -1.55 19.75 -22.91
CA LEU A 337 -2.17 19.18 -21.72
C LEU A 337 -1.56 17.82 -21.30
N GLN A 338 -1.21 16.97 -22.28
CA GLN A 338 -0.56 15.67 -21.98
C GLN A 338 0.83 15.86 -21.37
N ILE A 339 1.60 16.82 -21.85
CA ILE A 339 2.93 17.13 -21.30
C ILE A 339 2.77 17.76 -19.91
N GLU A 340 1.85 18.72 -19.77
CA GLU A 340 1.56 19.34 -18.46
C GLU A 340 1.11 18.32 -17.43
N SER A 341 0.22 17.39 -17.79
CA SER A 341 -0.27 16.35 -16.87
C SER A 341 0.85 15.41 -16.43
N MET A 342 1.76 15.00 -17.31
CA MET A 342 2.94 14.21 -16.94
C MET A 342 3.84 14.92 -15.93
N LEU A 343 4.13 16.20 -16.17
CA LEU A 343 4.97 17.01 -15.29
C LEU A 343 4.30 17.26 -13.94
N VAL A 344 3.05 17.70 -13.94
CA VAL A 344 2.30 18.00 -12.72
C VAL A 344 2.11 16.74 -11.87
N TYR A 345 1.73 15.62 -12.49
CA TYR A 345 1.59 14.34 -11.78
C TYR A 345 2.90 13.89 -11.14
N THR A 346 4.03 13.97 -11.87
CA THR A 346 5.35 13.63 -11.33
C THR A 346 5.73 14.52 -10.16
N ILE A 347 5.55 15.84 -10.30
CA ILE A 347 5.85 16.81 -9.25
C ILE A 347 5.01 16.53 -8.00
N ILE A 348 3.71 16.28 -8.17
CA ILE A 348 2.81 15.98 -7.04
C ILE A 348 3.20 14.69 -6.35
N LEU A 349 3.54 13.63 -7.07
CA LEU A 349 3.99 12.37 -6.47
C LEU A 349 5.34 12.54 -5.75
N VAL A 350 6.31 13.21 -6.36
CA VAL A 350 7.65 13.39 -5.78
C VAL A 350 7.61 14.29 -4.54
N ILE A 351 7.00 15.47 -4.67
CA ILE A 351 6.92 16.41 -3.55
C ILE A 351 5.97 15.89 -2.47
N GLY A 352 4.82 15.36 -2.88
CA GLY A 352 3.85 14.78 -1.95
C GLY A 352 4.43 13.63 -1.15
N ALA A 353 5.10 12.67 -1.82
CA ALA A 353 5.73 11.54 -1.13
C ALA A 353 6.88 12.00 -0.21
N ALA A 354 7.68 12.98 -0.60
CA ALA A 354 8.70 13.56 0.26
C ALA A 354 8.10 14.26 1.49
N ALA A 355 7.05 15.05 1.31
CA ALA A 355 6.35 15.76 2.39
C ALA A 355 5.67 14.79 3.36
N PHE A 356 4.92 13.80 2.84
CA PHE A 356 4.30 12.78 3.69
C PHE A 356 5.34 11.88 4.36
N SER A 357 6.48 11.59 3.72
CA SER A 357 7.58 10.85 4.32
C SER A 357 8.18 11.62 5.49
N TYR A 358 8.40 12.91 5.32
CA TYR A 358 8.87 13.78 6.41
C TYR A 358 7.85 13.83 7.56
N ALA A 359 6.57 14.03 7.27
CA ALA A 359 5.51 14.04 8.28
C ALA A 359 5.39 12.67 8.99
N TRP A 360 5.42 11.57 8.24
CA TRP A 360 5.32 10.22 8.78
C TRP A 360 6.49 9.85 9.69
N MET A 361 7.69 10.34 9.39
CA MET A 361 8.86 10.16 10.26
C MET A 361 8.57 10.61 11.69
N TYR A 362 7.90 11.76 11.87
CA TYR A 362 7.48 12.24 13.18
C TYR A 362 6.29 11.48 13.74
N LEU A 363 5.28 11.22 12.92
CA LEU A 363 4.04 10.54 13.34
C LEU A 363 4.28 9.05 13.67
N GLY A 364 5.22 8.41 12.98
CA GLY A 364 5.58 6.99 13.20
C GLY A 364 6.57 6.76 14.34
N GLY A 365 6.98 7.82 15.08
CA GLY A 365 7.98 7.69 16.15
C GLY A 365 9.37 7.30 15.64
N GLN A 366 9.66 7.62 14.39
CA GLN A 366 10.93 7.35 13.71
C GLN A 366 11.80 8.63 13.61
N ASP A 367 11.41 9.68 14.31
CA ASP A 367 12.13 10.94 14.36
C ASP A 367 13.48 10.78 15.08
N PRO A 368 14.46 11.64 14.79
CA PRO A 368 15.81 11.56 15.36
C PRO A 368 15.83 11.50 16.90
N LYS A 369 14.89 12.18 17.57
CA LYS A 369 14.80 12.19 19.03
C LYS A 369 14.31 10.87 19.59
N SER A 370 13.24 10.31 19.00
CA SER A 370 12.68 9.00 19.38
C SER A 370 13.69 7.88 19.16
N VAL A 371 14.39 7.90 18.03
CA VAL A 371 15.46 6.94 17.72
C VAL A 371 16.63 7.08 18.70
N THR A 372 17.06 8.31 19.03
CA THR A 372 18.10 8.53 20.03
C THR A 372 17.74 7.90 21.36
N ARG A 373 16.50 8.10 21.82
CA ARG A 373 16.01 7.53 23.07
C ARG A 373 16.06 5.98 23.05
N GLN A 374 15.56 5.37 21.98
CA GLN A 374 15.60 3.91 21.80
C GLN A 374 17.02 3.35 21.81
N VAL A 375 17.97 4.03 21.12
CA VAL A 375 19.40 3.65 21.08
C VAL A 375 20.03 3.78 22.48
N MET A 376 19.74 4.85 23.20
CA MET A 376 20.26 5.07 24.56
C MET A 376 19.70 4.06 25.57
N GLU A 377 18.42 3.73 25.49
CA GLU A 377 17.76 2.72 26.34
C GLU A 377 18.32 1.32 26.08
N SER A 378 18.69 0.98 24.85
CA SER A 378 19.36 -0.26 24.51
C SER A 378 20.83 -0.34 24.94
N GLY A 379 21.37 0.72 25.54
CA GLY A 379 22.74 0.77 26.03
C GLY A 379 23.79 1.05 24.94
N LEU A 380 23.34 1.32 23.73
CA LEU A 380 24.20 1.70 22.61
C LEU A 380 24.60 3.17 22.68
N SER A 381 25.77 3.51 22.16
CA SER A 381 26.31 4.86 22.05
C SER A 381 27.14 5.00 20.77
N MET A 382 27.42 6.23 20.34
CA MET A 382 28.34 6.44 19.23
C MET A 382 29.81 6.43 19.72
N PRO A 383 30.74 5.75 19.00
CA PRO A 383 32.15 5.76 19.35
C PRO A 383 32.69 7.20 19.29
N GLY A 384 33.44 7.62 20.33
CA GLY A 384 34.05 8.94 20.39
C GLY A 384 33.17 10.09 20.92
N PHE A 385 31.88 9.85 21.17
CA PHE A 385 30.98 10.85 21.74
C PHE A 385 30.54 10.46 23.15
N ARG A 386 30.43 11.48 24.04
CA ARG A 386 29.80 11.28 25.36
C ARG A 386 28.34 10.90 25.19
N ARG A 387 27.77 10.18 26.17
CA ARG A 387 26.33 9.85 26.24
C ARG A 387 25.47 11.09 26.46
N ASP A 388 25.51 12.01 25.49
CA ASP A 388 24.67 13.21 25.49
C ASP A 388 23.56 13.02 24.45
N GLU A 389 22.32 13.05 24.92
CA GLU A 389 21.13 12.89 24.08
C GLU A 389 21.09 13.93 22.96
N ARG A 390 21.53 15.16 23.23
CA ARG A 390 21.50 16.24 22.24
C ARG A 390 22.46 15.99 21.09
N VAL A 391 23.68 15.57 21.40
CA VAL A 391 24.70 15.28 20.38
C VAL A 391 24.28 14.10 19.49
N LEU A 392 23.75 13.03 20.10
CA LEU A 392 23.26 11.87 19.36
C LEU A 392 22.06 12.25 18.46
N THR A 393 21.14 13.06 18.97
CA THR A 393 19.98 13.53 18.21
C THR A 393 20.42 14.38 17.01
N ASP A 394 21.39 15.26 17.16
CA ASP A 394 21.91 16.08 16.06
C ASP A 394 22.62 15.23 14.99
N ILE A 395 23.34 14.19 15.40
CA ILE A 395 23.96 13.28 14.47
C ILE A 395 22.88 12.49 13.69
N PHE A 396 21.92 11.88 14.39
CA PHE A 396 20.84 11.15 13.71
C PHE A 396 20.01 12.04 12.80
N ARG A 397 19.79 13.30 13.18
CA ARG A 397 19.07 14.27 12.35
C ARG A 397 19.73 14.50 11.00
N ARG A 398 21.08 14.50 10.95
CA ARG A 398 21.84 14.66 9.69
C ARG A 398 21.66 13.52 8.71
N TYR A 399 21.32 12.31 9.18
CA TYR A 399 21.13 11.14 8.32
C TYR A 399 19.65 10.81 8.11
N ILE A 400 18.86 10.77 9.17
CA ILE A 400 17.46 10.31 9.13
C ILE A 400 16.59 11.26 8.30
N VAL A 401 16.70 12.57 8.54
CA VAL A 401 15.85 13.56 7.85
C VAL A 401 16.10 13.58 6.33
N PRO A 402 17.34 13.66 5.83
CA PRO A 402 17.58 13.56 4.38
C PRO A 402 17.15 12.21 3.78
N LEU A 403 17.37 11.08 4.49
CA LEU A 403 16.96 9.77 4.01
C LEU A 403 15.43 9.68 3.91
N ALA A 404 14.69 10.21 4.87
CA ALA A 404 13.22 10.24 4.80
C ALA A 404 12.73 11.06 3.59
N ILE A 405 13.28 12.25 3.36
CA ILE A 405 12.89 13.12 2.25
C ILE A 405 13.29 12.53 0.90
N ILE A 406 14.55 12.11 0.74
CA ILE A 406 15.07 11.54 -0.51
C ILE A 406 14.39 10.21 -0.82
N GLY A 407 14.25 9.34 0.19
CA GLY A 407 13.54 8.07 0.05
C GLY A 407 12.08 8.27 -0.39
N GLY A 408 11.36 9.21 0.24
CA GLY A 408 10.01 9.60 -0.17
C GLY A 408 9.96 10.14 -1.60
N ALA A 409 10.86 11.05 -1.97
CA ALA A 409 10.95 11.59 -3.33
C ALA A 409 11.21 10.49 -4.39
N LEU A 410 12.13 9.58 -4.10
CA LEU A 410 12.45 8.45 -4.98
C LEU A 410 11.27 7.48 -5.13
N THR A 411 10.53 7.18 -4.06
CA THR A 411 9.31 6.36 -4.18
C THR A 411 8.27 7.02 -5.07
N GLY A 412 8.08 8.34 -4.93
CA GLY A 412 7.18 9.12 -5.80
C GLY A 412 7.62 9.10 -7.27
N LEU A 413 8.92 9.24 -7.53
CA LEU A 413 9.48 9.19 -8.88
C LEU A 413 9.29 7.81 -9.53
N VAL A 414 9.60 6.73 -8.80
CA VAL A 414 9.42 5.35 -9.30
C VAL A 414 7.95 5.07 -9.58
N ALA A 415 7.04 5.53 -8.73
CA ALA A 415 5.60 5.37 -8.93
C ALA A 415 5.11 6.13 -10.18
N ALA A 416 5.60 7.36 -10.42
CA ALA A 416 5.27 8.12 -11.62
C ALA A 416 5.79 7.43 -12.90
N LEU A 417 7.04 7.00 -12.91
CA LEU A 417 7.64 6.26 -14.04
C LEU A 417 6.87 4.97 -14.34
N ALA A 418 6.46 4.24 -13.31
CA ALA A 418 5.69 3.02 -13.47
C ALA A 418 4.31 3.27 -14.11
N THR A 419 3.66 4.39 -13.76
CA THR A 419 2.39 4.80 -14.39
C THR A 419 2.59 5.17 -15.87
N PHE A 420 3.64 5.91 -16.22
CA PHE A 420 3.91 6.29 -17.61
C PHE A 420 4.26 5.11 -18.51
N LEU A 421 4.99 4.13 -17.96
CA LEU A 421 5.40 2.94 -18.69
C LEU A 421 4.30 1.88 -18.83
N ASP A 422 3.10 2.18 -18.33
CA ASP A 422 1.93 1.28 -18.39
C ASP A 422 2.26 -0.13 -17.88
N THR A 423 2.85 -0.20 -16.68
CA THR A 423 3.23 -1.47 -16.05
C THR A 423 2.00 -2.33 -15.73
N LEU A 424 2.18 -3.66 -15.70
CA LEU A 424 1.11 -4.65 -15.45
C LEU A 424 0.35 -4.47 -14.13
N THR A 425 0.93 -3.72 -13.19
CA THR A 425 0.24 -3.28 -11.96
C THR A 425 0.27 -1.76 -11.94
N ALA A 426 -0.80 -1.11 -11.52
CA ALA A 426 -0.81 0.35 -11.38
C ALA A 426 0.47 0.81 -10.65
N GLY A 427 1.10 1.84 -11.16
CA GLY A 427 2.48 2.27 -10.94
C GLY A 427 3.15 2.04 -9.58
N ILE A 428 2.37 2.02 -8.51
CA ILE A 428 2.85 1.81 -7.14
C ILE A 428 2.94 0.33 -6.76
N GLY A 429 2.17 -0.56 -7.42
CA GLY A 429 2.00 -1.95 -6.98
C GLY A 429 3.31 -2.72 -6.90
N ILE A 430 4.18 -2.60 -7.91
CA ILE A 430 5.47 -3.29 -7.96
C ILE A 430 6.36 -2.88 -6.78
N LEU A 431 6.41 -1.59 -6.50
CA LEU A 431 7.22 -1.03 -5.40
C LEU A 431 6.72 -1.55 -4.05
N LEU A 432 5.38 -1.59 -3.85
CA LEU A 432 4.76 -2.15 -2.65
C LEU A 432 5.12 -3.62 -2.47
N VAL A 433 5.03 -4.43 -3.53
CA VAL A 433 5.40 -5.86 -3.50
C VAL A 433 6.83 -6.04 -3.02
N VAL A 434 7.78 -5.31 -3.61
CA VAL A 434 9.20 -5.40 -3.23
C VAL A 434 9.41 -5.02 -1.78
N MET A 435 8.84 -3.90 -1.34
CA MET A 435 9.00 -3.42 0.05
C MET A 435 8.40 -4.39 1.06
N ILE A 436 7.21 -4.94 0.77
CA ILE A 436 6.55 -5.92 1.64
C ILE A 436 7.35 -7.23 1.72
N ILE A 437 7.85 -7.75 0.59
CA ILE A 437 8.69 -8.95 0.57
C ILE A 437 9.95 -8.74 1.40
N TYR A 438 10.61 -7.58 1.29
CA TYR A 438 11.77 -7.25 2.13
C TYR A 438 11.40 -7.18 3.61
N GLN A 439 10.27 -6.60 3.96
CA GLN A 439 9.79 -6.56 5.35
C GLN A 439 9.58 -7.96 5.92
N PHE A 440 8.94 -8.87 5.15
CA PHE A 440 8.77 -10.27 5.55
C PHE A 440 10.10 -11.00 5.69
N TYR A 441 11.01 -10.81 4.75
CA TYR A 441 12.33 -11.40 4.81
C TYR A 441 13.08 -11.02 6.09
N TYR A 442 13.07 -9.74 6.47
CA TYR A 442 13.70 -9.29 7.72
C TYR A 442 12.96 -9.81 8.97
N SER A 443 11.65 -9.84 8.97
CA SER A 443 10.87 -10.40 10.09
C SER A 443 11.20 -11.89 10.31
N LEU A 444 11.27 -12.67 9.24
CA LEU A 444 11.66 -14.09 9.31
C LEU A 444 13.08 -14.29 9.82
N LEU A 445 14.03 -13.45 9.37
CA LEU A 445 15.41 -13.49 9.85
C LEU A 445 15.53 -13.16 11.34
N GLN A 446 14.72 -12.22 11.84
CA GLN A 446 14.71 -11.85 13.25
C GLN A 446 14.10 -12.94 14.14
N GLU A 447 13.02 -13.59 13.68
CA GLU A 447 12.34 -14.63 14.45
C GLU A 447 13.08 -15.97 14.48
N ASN A 448 13.73 -16.35 13.38
CA ASN A 448 14.32 -17.68 13.17
C ASN A 448 15.76 -17.60 12.63
N GLY A 449 16.54 -16.65 13.12
CA GLY A 449 17.92 -16.39 12.62
C GLY A 449 18.84 -17.62 12.63
N ASP A 450 18.62 -18.57 13.54
CA ASP A 450 19.45 -19.78 13.61
C ASP A 450 19.10 -20.80 12.53
N GLU A 451 17.85 -20.89 12.09
CA GLU A 451 17.43 -21.79 11.00
C GLU A 451 17.81 -21.27 9.60
N PHE A 452 17.93 -19.95 9.44
CA PHE A 452 18.30 -19.31 8.18
C PHE A 452 19.79 -19.01 8.03
N ARG A 453 20.63 -19.23 9.05
CA ARG A 453 22.10 -19.08 8.96
C ARG A 453 22.72 -19.80 7.76
N PRO A 454 22.38 -21.07 7.44
CA PRO A 454 22.99 -21.76 6.30
C PRO A 454 22.61 -21.16 4.94
N ILE A 455 21.45 -20.51 4.82
CA ILE A 455 21.02 -19.84 3.59
C ILE A 455 21.76 -18.50 3.43
N LYS A 456 21.90 -17.73 4.52
CA LYS A 456 22.65 -16.48 4.55
C LYS A 456 24.10 -16.67 4.15
N ASP A 457 24.75 -17.72 4.67
CA ASP A 457 26.15 -18.05 4.35
C ASP A 457 26.33 -18.48 2.90
N ARG A 458 25.34 -19.12 2.28
CA ARG A 458 25.34 -19.45 0.85
C ARG A 458 25.16 -18.24 -0.06
N ILE A 459 24.26 -17.31 0.32
CA ILE A 459 24.02 -16.08 -0.46
C ILE A 459 25.24 -15.16 -0.40
N VAL A 460 25.89 -15.03 0.77
CA VAL A 460 27.08 -14.19 0.94
C VAL A 460 28.29 -14.79 0.21
N ARG A 461 28.46 -16.13 0.23
CA ARG A 461 29.54 -16.81 -0.51
C ARG A 461 29.33 -16.93 -2.02
N GLY A 462 28.11 -16.74 -2.50
CA GLY A 462 27.81 -16.73 -3.94
C GLY A 462 27.88 -15.33 -4.58
N ALA A 463 28.18 -14.31 -3.79
CA ALA A 463 28.35 -12.92 -4.24
C ALA A 463 29.83 -12.47 -4.29
N ASP A 464 30.78 -13.33 -3.83
CA ASP A 464 32.24 -13.23 -4.03
C ASP A 464 32.61 -14.11 -5.25
#